data_be46c48100213acde4c8f968c036119b
#
_entry.id   be46c48100213acde4c8f968c036119b
#
_cell.length_a   1.000
_cell.length_b   1.000
_cell.length_c   1.000
_cell.angle_alpha   90.00
_cell.angle_beta   90.00
_cell.angle_gamma   90.00
#
_symmetry.space_group_name_H-M   'P 1'
#
loop_
_entity.id
_entity.type
_entity.pdbx_description
1 polymer ?
#
loop_
_entity_poly.entity_id
_entity_poly.type
_entity_poly.pdbx_seq_one_letter_code
_entity_poly.pdbx_strand_id
1 'polypeptide(L)'
;MVYLQASIKLYPGKQQDFIALLNSLTPVVAKHGWKLVGSFATFAGRLNTVLDLWELPNPNALQAALSDPEMQKAASRINEIVEDEVLTILTKLPIG
;
A
#
# COMPACT_ATOMS: atom_id res chain seq x y z
N MET A 1 -4.60 8.78 -15.13
CA MET A 1 -3.75 8.12 -14.13
C MET A 1 -3.90 8.79 -12.78
N VAL A 2 -4.07 8.00 -11.75
CA VAL A 2 -4.22 8.49 -10.39
C VAL A 2 -3.19 7.84 -9.49
N TYR A 3 -3.07 8.34 -8.27
CA TYR A 3 -2.15 7.79 -7.27
C TYR A 3 -2.93 7.32 -6.06
N LEU A 4 -2.44 6.27 -5.42
CA LEU A 4 -2.96 5.78 -4.16
C LEU A 4 -1.88 6.01 -3.09
N GLN A 5 -2.24 6.74 -2.05
CA GLN A 5 -1.41 6.88 -0.87
C GLN A 5 -1.98 5.99 0.23
N ALA A 6 -1.18 5.05 0.68
CA ALA A 6 -1.53 4.20 1.82
C ALA A 6 -0.72 4.67 3.02
N SER A 7 -1.38 5.24 4.01
CA SER A 7 -0.77 5.62 5.29
C SER A 7 -1.04 4.50 6.27
N ILE A 8 0.02 3.85 6.73
CA ILE A 8 -0.08 2.57 7.44
C ILE A 8 0.60 2.68 8.79
N LYS A 9 -0.13 2.32 9.85
CA LYS A 9 0.44 2.22 11.18
C LYS A 9 0.66 0.76 11.51
N LEU A 10 1.91 0.39 11.78
CA LEU A 10 2.29 -0.98 12.12
C LEU A 10 2.26 -1.19 13.63
N TYR A 11 2.00 -2.43 14.04
CA TYR A 11 2.31 -2.82 15.41
C TYR A 11 3.83 -2.77 15.62
N PRO A 12 4.30 -2.46 16.84
CA PRO A 12 5.73 -2.42 17.11
C PRO A 12 6.44 -3.70 16.73
N GLY A 13 7.61 -3.59 16.12
CA GLY A 13 8.43 -4.74 15.72
C GLY A 13 7.98 -5.44 14.46
N LYS A 14 7.01 -4.91 13.72
CA LYS A 14 6.44 -5.58 12.54
C LYS A 14 6.95 -5.04 11.20
N GLN A 15 7.98 -4.20 11.20
CA GLN A 15 8.45 -3.61 9.94
C GLN A 15 8.97 -4.65 8.96
N GLN A 16 9.72 -5.66 9.41
CA GLN A 16 10.22 -6.70 8.51
C GLN A 16 9.09 -7.58 7.99
N ASP A 17 8.10 -7.87 8.83
CA ASP A 17 6.92 -8.61 8.40
C ASP A 17 6.14 -7.82 7.36
N PHE A 18 6.06 -6.49 7.50
CA PHE A 18 5.41 -5.62 6.53
C PHE A 18 6.14 -5.63 5.19
N ILE A 19 7.48 -5.57 5.20
CA ILE A 19 8.27 -5.64 3.97
C ILE A 19 8.00 -6.94 3.23
N ALA A 20 7.96 -8.06 3.95
CA ALA A 20 7.65 -9.37 3.36
C ALA A 20 6.23 -9.39 2.78
N LEU A 21 5.26 -8.82 3.50
CA LEU A 21 3.88 -8.71 3.05
C LEU A 21 3.81 -7.88 1.76
N LEU A 22 4.45 -6.72 1.74
CA LEU A 22 4.45 -5.83 0.58
C LEU A 22 5.06 -6.51 -0.65
N ASN A 23 6.15 -7.25 -0.45
CA ASN A 23 6.78 -8.01 -1.53
C ASN A 23 5.85 -9.10 -2.07
N SER A 24 5.01 -9.68 -1.24
CA SER A 24 4.00 -10.68 -1.66
C SER A 24 2.82 -10.03 -2.40
N LEU A 25 2.44 -8.81 -2.02
CA LEU A 25 1.31 -8.10 -2.64
C LEU A 25 1.67 -7.48 -3.98
N THR A 26 2.90 -7.03 -4.15
CA THR A 26 3.32 -6.27 -5.34
C THR A 26 3.03 -7.01 -6.65
N PRO A 27 3.38 -8.30 -6.83
CA PRO A 27 3.05 -8.98 -8.08
C PRO A 27 1.55 -9.16 -8.31
N VAL A 28 0.76 -9.25 -7.24
CA VAL A 28 -0.69 -9.40 -7.36
C VAL A 28 -1.31 -8.10 -7.86
N VAL A 29 -0.98 -6.98 -7.22
CA VAL A 29 -1.54 -5.68 -7.62
C VAL A 29 -1.01 -5.22 -8.98
N ALA A 30 0.18 -5.67 -9.38
CA ALA A 30 0.74 -5.37 -10.69
C ALA A 30 -0.16 -5.89 -11.83
N LYS A 31 -0.88 -6.98 -11.61
CA LYS A 31 -1.84 -7.50 -12.59
C LYS A 31 -2.99 -6.53 -12.84
N HIS A 32 -3.28 -5.66 -11.89
CA HIS A 32 -4.31 -4.64 -12.00
C HIS A 32 -3.75 -3.28 -12.43
N GLY A 33 -2.49 -3.26 -12.87
CA GLY A 33 -1.86 -2.05 -13.38
C GLY A 33 -1.24 -1.15 -12.31
N TRP A 34 -1.16 -1.60 -11.06
CA TRP A 34 -0.53 -0.81 -10.00
C TRP A 34 0.98 -0.81 -10.18
N LYS A 35 1.59 0.34 -9.90
CA LYS A 35 3.04 0.50 -9.93
C LYS A 35 3.48 1.20 -8.66
N LEU A 36 4.37 0.56 -7.90
CA LEU A 36 4.89 1.16 -6.68
C LEU A 36 5.86 2.29 -7.03
N VAL A 37 5.53 3.51 -6.58
CA VAL A 37 6.42 4.67 -6.71
C VAL A 37 7.46 4.63 -5.60
N GLY A 38 7.04 4.33 -4.37
CA GLY A 38 7.95 4.20 -3.25
C GLY A 38 7.22 3.79 -1.98
N SER A 39 7.99 3.29 -1.03
CA SER A 39 7.52 2.93 0.31
C SER A 39 8.48 3.54 1.31
N PHE A 40 7.96 4.32 2.24
CA PHE A 40 8.75 5.16 3.13
C PHE A 40 8.40 4.89 4.59
N ALA A 41 9.38 4.51 5.39
CA ALA A 41 9.20 4.41 6.83
C ALA A 41 9.56 5.74 7.48
N THR A 42 8.84 6.10 8.55
CA THR A 42 9.13 7.33 9.30
C THR A 42 10.50 7.21 9.96
N PHE A 43 11.40 8.15 9.64
CA PHE A 43 12.71 8.26 10.28
C PHE A 43 12.63 9.07 11.57
N ALA A 44 11.88 10.18 11.53
CA ALA A 44 11.65 11.03 12.70
C ALA A 44 10.17 11.45 12.68
N GLY A 45 9.55 11.50 13.85
CA GLY A 45 8.14 11.80 13.99
C GLY A 45 7.39 10.61 14.55
N ARG A 46 6.23 10.26 13.96
CA ARG A 46 5.42 9.15 14.45
C ARG A 46 6.05 7.81 14.07
N LEU A 47 6.52 7.07 15.08
CA LEU A 47 7.15 5.76 14.88
C LEU A 47 6.15 4.72 14.39
N ASN A 48 6.68 3.65 13.78
CA ASN A 48 5.91 2.51 13.25
C ASN A 48 4.90 2.93 12.17
N THR A 49 5.16 4.03 11.47
CA THR A 49 4.32 4.51 10.38
C THR A 49 5.06 4.35 9.06
N VAL A 50 4.35 3.81 8.06
CA VAL A 50 4.86 3.63 6.70
C VAL A 50 3.91 4.33 5.73
N LEU A 51 4.48 4.97 4.73
CA LEU A 51 3.72 5.60 3.65
C LEU A 51 4.08 4.90 2.35
N ASP A 52 3.10 4.29 1.71
CA ASP A 52 3.25 3.73 0.38
C ASP A 52 2.59 4.65 -0.63
N LEU A 53 3.28 4.88 -1.75
CA LEU A 53 2.72 5.63 -2.87
C LEU A 53 2.70 4.73 -4.10
N TRP A 54 1.52 4.57 -4.68
CA TRP A 54 1.28 3.75 -5.85
C TRP A 54 0.73 4.59 -6.99
N GLU A 55 1.06 4.20 -8.22
CA GLU A 55 0.46 4.75 -9.43
C GLU A 55 -0.55 3.74 -9.97
N LEU A 56 -1.77 4.19 -10.21
CA LEU A 56 -2.87 3.36 -10.70
C LEU A 56 -3.34 3.89 -12.06
N PRO A 57 -3.74 3.00 -13.00
CA PRO A 57 -4.24 3.46 -14.30
C PRO A 57 -5.53 4.26 -14.20
N ASN A 58 -6.37 3.95 -13.21
CA ASN A 58 -7.64 4.64 -12.95
C ASN A 58 -8.12 4.29 -11.53
N PRO A 59 -9.12 5.00 -10.98
CA PRO A 59 -9.61 4.70 -9.63
C PRO A 59 -10.19 3.30 -9.45
N ASN A 60 -10.74 2.71 -10.53
CA ASN A 60 -11.35 1.38 -10.46
C ASN A 60 -10.31 0.29 -10.19
N ALA A 61 -9.03 0.54 -10.46
CA ALA A 61 -7.96 -0.41 -10.21
C ALA A 61 -7.80 -0.73 -8.72
N LEU A 62 -8.17 0.21 -7.83
CA LEU A 62 -8.17 -0.05 -6.39
C LEU A 62 -9.17 -1.14 -6.04
N GLN A 63 -10.43 -0.96 -6.45
CA GLN A 63 -11.49 -1.92 -6.14
C GLN A 63 -11.23 -3.27 -6.80
N ALA A 64 -10.72 -3.27 -8.04
CA ALA A 64 -10.39 -4.50 -8.74
C ALA A 64 -9.37 -5.33 -7.97
N ALA A 65 -8.33 -4.70 -7.43
CA ALA A 65 -7.33 -5.40 -6.62
C ALA A 65 -7.90 -5.89 -5.30
N LEU A 66 -8.67 -5.05 -4.60
CA LEU A 66 -9.27 -5.44 -3.32
C LEU A 66 -10.24 -6.60 -3.45
N SER A 67 -10.86 -6.77 -4.60
CA SER A 67 -11.80 -7.86 -4.88
C SER A 67 -11.11 -9.12 -5.41
N ASP A 68 -9.82 -9.06 -5.70
CA ASP A 68 -9.07 -10.19 -6.23
C ASP A 68 -8.81 -11.23 -5.12
N PRO A 69 -9.22 -12.50 -5.30
CA PRO A 69 -8.97 -13.54 -4.32
C PRO A 69 -7.49 -13.75 -3.99
N GLU A 70 -6.58 -13.54 -4.96
CA GLU A 70 -5.15 -13.63 -4.72
C GLU A 70 -4.67 -12.52 -3.78
N MET A 71 -5.25 -11.32 -3.91
CA MET A 71 -4.96 -10.21 -3.00
C MET A 71 -5.42 -10.53 -1.59
N GLN A 72 -6.63 -11.04 -1.44
CA GLN A 72 -7.18 -11.42 -0.15
C GLN A 72 -6.35 -12.52 0.52
N LYS A 73 -5.90 -13.49 -0.27
CA LYS A 73 -5.03 -14.56 0.23
C LYS A 73 -3.67 -14.02 0.66
N ALA A 74 -3.04 -13.18 -0.16
CA ALA A 74 -1.73 -12.60 0.15
C ALA A 74 -1.79 -11.69 1.38
N ALA A 75 -2.93 -11.00 1.58
CA ALA A 75 -3.14 -10.09 2.70
C ALA A 75 -3.79 -10.76 3.91
N SER A 76 -3.87 -12.09 3.96
CA SER A 76 -4.61 -12.81 5.01
C SER A 76 -4.10 -12.53 6.43
N ARG A 77 -2.81 -12.18 6.58
CA ARG A 77 -2.20 -11.89 7.88
C ARG A 77 -2.02 -10.40 8.16
N ILE A 78 -2.65 -9.56 7.35
CA ILE A 78 -2.45 -8.10 7.46
C ILE A 78 -2.83 -7.57 8.84
N ASN A 79 -3.86 -8.12 9.47
CA ASN A 79 -4.33 -7.67 10.78
C ASN A 79 -3.36 -7.97 11.93
N GLU A 80 -2.40 -8.87 11.71
CA GLU A 80 -1.36 -9.16 12.69
C GLU A 80 -0.19 -8.18 12.59
N ILE A 81 -0.09 -7.46 11.47
CA ILE A 81 1.05 -6.60 11.13
C ILE A 81 0.65 -5.14 11.18
N VAL A 82 -0.54 -4.81 10.65
CA VAL A 82 -1.04 -3.45 10.49
C VAL A 82 -2.11 -3.16 11.54
N GLU A 83 -1.87 -2.12 12.35
CA GLU A 83 -2.83 -1.65 13.34
C GLU A 83 -3.92 -0.78 12.70
N ASP A 84 -3.52 0.08 11.75
CA ASP A 84 -4.44 1.00 11.08
C ASP A 84 -3.93 1.34 9.69
N GLU A 85 -4.84 1.61 8.78
CA GLU A 85 -4.50 1.95 7.41
C GLU A 85 -5.50 2.96 6.87
N VAL A 86 -5.00 4.03 6.25
CA VAL A 86 -5.82 5.02 5.57
C VAL A 86 -5.40 5.07 4.09
N LEU A 87 -6.36 4.82 3.20
CA LEU A 87 -6.14 4.85 1.76
C LEU A 87 -6.73 6.15 1.19
N THR A 88 -5.92 6.86 0.42
CA THR A 88 -6.34 8.12 -0.20
C THR A 88 -6.00 8.08 -1.69
N ILE A 89 -6.99 8.37 -2.52
CA ILE A 89 -6.77 8.51 -3.97
C ILE A 89 -6.40 9.96 -4.25
N LEU A 90 -5.30 10.14 -4.97
CA LEU A 90 -4.73 11.45 -5.25
C LEU A 90 -4.67 11.67 -6.76
N THR A 91 -4.79 12.90 -7.18
CA THR A 91 -4.48 13.32 -8.54
C THR A 91 -3.26 14.23 -8.50
N LYS A 92 -2.39 14.10 -9.49
CA LYS A 92 -1.19 14.93 -9.57
C LYS A 92 -1.57 16.34 -9.98
N LEU A 93 -1.09 17.33 -9.23
CA LEU A 93 -1.25 18.74 -9.63
C LEU A 93 -0.32 19.05 -10.79
N PRO A 94 -0.72 19.96 -11.70
CA PRO A 94 0.08 20.32 -12.88
C PRO A 94 1.18 21.31 -12.50
N ILE A 95 2.05 20.91 -11.57
CA ILE A 95 3.15 21.76 -11.09
C ILE A 95 4.47 21.12 -11.50
N GLY A 96 5.23 21.88 -12.22
CA GLY A 96 6.60 21.64 -12.59
C GLY A 96 7.03 20.27 -12.98
#